data_07b2617cd07f7e08b37d207b420576ac
#
_entry.id   07b2617cd07f7e08b37d207b420576ac
#
_cell.length_a   1.000
_cell.length_b   1.000
_cell.length_c   1.000
_cell.angle_alpha   90.00
_cell.angle_beta   90.00
_cell.angle_gamma   90.00
#
_symmetry.space_group_name_H-M   'P 1'
#
loop_
_entity.id
_entity.type
_entity.pdbx_description
1 polymer ?
#
loop_
_entity_poly.entity_id
_entity_poly.type
_entity_poly.pdbx_seq_one_letter_code
_entity_poly.pdbx_strand_id
1 'polypeptide(L)'
;MKPLRLKMQAFGSYGKETTIDFEKVNQNLFLITGDTGAGKTTIFDAIVFALYGEASSSLNKKEGVVLQSQYVDFGCEPAVELAFAEGSGENCEIYTVRRVPRHLKTITRGAGKGKQREITGSVSLIMPDGMEYPSKETDRKLQEIVGLTKIR
;
A
#
# COMPACT_ATOMS: atom_id res chain seq x y z
N MET A 1 12.31 -10.69 -0.05
CA MET A 1 10.86 -10.44 0.14
C MET A 1 10.07 -11.06 -1.01
N LYS A 2 9.05 -11.82 -0.68
CA LYS A 2 8.16 -12.43 -1.67
C LYS A 2 6.73 -11.92 -1.42
N PRO A 3 6.13 -11.16 -2.35
CA PRO A 3 4.74 -10.73 -2.16
C PRO A 3 3.80 -11.94 -2.25
N LEU A 4 2.82 -11.99 -1.34
CA LEU A 4 1.82 -13.06 -1.29
C LEU A 4 0.45 -12.56 -1.71
N ARG A 5 0.04 -11.40 -1.20
CA ARG A 5 -1.25 -10.80 -1.50
C ARG A 5 -1.17 -9.28 -1.43
N LEU A 6 -1.71 -8.63 -2.43
CA LEU A 6 -1.83 -7.18 -2.47
C LEU A 6 -3.31 -6.81 -2.51
N LYS A 7 -3.73 -5.94 -1.61
CA LYS A 7 -5.08 -5.40 -1.55
C LYS A 7 -5.01 -3.88 -1.68
N MET A 8 -5.76 -3.34 -2.62
CA MET A 8 -5.81 -1.90 -2.89
C MET A 8 -7.26 -1.42 -2.84
N GLN A 9 -7.47 -0.24 -2.26
CA GLN A 9 -8.78 0.40 -2.20
C GLN A 9 -8.59 1.89 -2.45
N ALA A 10 -9.34 2.45 -3.39
CA ALA A 10 -9.30 3.86 -3.75
C ALA A 10 -7.86 4.36 -4.00
N PHE A 11 -7.03 3.54 -4.64
CA PHE A 11 -5.62 3.80 -4.86
C PHE A 11 -5.29 3.79 -6.36
N GLY A 12 -4.69 4.86 -6.87
CA GLY A 12 -4.30 5.00 -8.26
C GLY A 12 -5.47 4.79 -9.22
N SER A 13 -5.35 3.85 -10.15
CA SER A 13 -6.41 3.50 -11.10
C SER A 13 -7.45 2.52 -10.54
N TYR A 14 -7.29 2.05 -9.30
CA TYR A 14 -8.22 1.12 -8.64
C TYR A 14 -9.15 1.86 -7.71
N GLY A 15 -10.39 2.10 -8.15
CA GLY A 15 -11.41 2.78 -7.35
C GLY A 15 -12.00 1.89 -6.26
N LYS A 16 -12.33 0.66 -6.60
CA LYS A 16 -12.90 -0.32 -5.68
C LYS A 16 -11.81 -1.17 -5.05
N GLU A 17 -12.15 -1.84 -3.95
CA GLU A 17 -11.26 -2.82 -3.36
C GLU A 17 -10.89 -3.90 -4.37
N THR A 18 -9.61 -4.07 -4.61
CA THR A 18 -9.05 -5.04 -5.54
C THR A 18 -7.99 -5.86 -4.82
N THR A 19 -8.07 -7.17 -4.93
CA THR A 19 -7.10 -8.09 -4.34
C THR A 19 -6.36 -8.85 -5.43
N ILE A 20 -5.04 -8.84 -5.36
CA ILE A 20 -4.17 -9.62 -6.25
C ILE A 20 -3.49 -10.69 -5.39
N ASP A 21 -3.69 -11.95 -5.77
CA ASP A 21 -3.14 -13.09 -5.05
C ASP A 21 -1.94 -13.65 -5.84
N PHE A 22 -0.74 -13.40 -5.33
CA PHE A 22 0.51 -13.88 -5.94
C PHE A 22 0.84 -15.33 -5.58
N GLU A 23 0.16 -15.91 -4.60
CA GLU A 23 0.38 -17.31 -4.19
C GLU A 23 -0.12 -18.30 -5.23
N LYS A 24 -1.07 -17.90 -6.07
CA LYS A 24 -1.56 -18.71 -7.19
C LYS A 24 -0.52 -18.92 -8.28
N VAL A 25 0.54 -18.10 -8.27
CA VAL A 25 1.64 -18.21 -9.21
C VAL A 25 2.78 -18.94 -8.50
N ASN A 26 2.95 -20.20 -8.81
CA ASN A 26 3.91 -21.09 -8.15
C ASN A 26 5.36 -20.84 -8.60
N GLN A 27 5.71 -19.59 -8.88
CA GLN A 27 7.01 -19.19 -9.41
C GLN A 27 7.57 -18.00 -8.64
N ASN A 28 8.89 -17.96 -8.48
CA ASN A 28 9.58 -16.83 -7.86
C ASN A 28 9.64 -15.60 -8.76
N LEU A 29 9.29 -15.78 -10.03
CA LEU A 29 9.25 -14.72 -11.04
C LEU A 29 7.88 -14.78 -11.73
N PHE A 30 7.23 -13.63 -11.84
CA PHE A 30 5.97 -13.50 -12.58
C PHE A 30 5.99 -12.21 -13.42
N LEU A 31 5.24 -12.25 -14.51
CA LEU A 31 5.11 -11.15 -15.45
C LEU A 31 3.72 -10.53 -15.33
N ILE A 32 3.67 -9.21 -15.18
CA ILE A 32 2.42 -8.44 -15.21
C ILE A 32 2.31 -7.82 -16.61
N THR A 33 1.30 -8.23 -17.36
CA THR A 33 1.06 -7.73 -18.72
C THR A 33 -0.33 -7.12 -18.84
N GLY A 34 -0.50 -6.26 -19.81
CA GLY A 34 -1.75 -5.59 -20.11
C GLY A 34 -1.51 -4.35 -20.94
N ASP A 35 -2.58 -3.75 -21.43
CA ASP A 35 -2.50 -2.52 -22.21
C ASP A 35 -2.08 -1.33 -21.34
N THR A 36 -1.55 -0.29 -21.96
CA THR A 36 -1.24 0.98 -21.29
C THR A 36 -2.51 1.52 -20.63
N GLY A 37 -2.43 1.90 -19.37
CA GLY A 37 -3.58 2.36 -18.60
C GLY A 37 -4.38 1.27 -17.90
N ALA A 38 -4.01 -0.02 -18.06
CA ALA A 38 -4.71 -1.13 -17.40
C ALA A 38 -4.40 -1.26 -15.88
N GLY A 39 -3.56 -0.38 -15.32
CA GLY A 39 -3.25 -0.37 -13.89
C GLY A 39 -1.98 -1.10 -13.49
N LYS A 40 -1.13 -1.50 -14.44
CA LYS A 40 0.15 -2.21 -14.16
C LYS A 40 1.08 -1.40 -13.27
N THR A 41 1.29 -0.13 -13.60
CA THR A 41 2.13 0.79 -12.82
C THR A 41 1.58 0.98 -11.42
N THR A 42 0.27 1.04 -11.26
CA THR A 42 -0.37 1.18 -9.96
C THR A 42 -0.09 -0.02 -9.06
N ILE A 43 0.01 -1.23 -9.61
CA ILE A 43 0.38 -2.43 -8.83
C ILE A 43 1.78 -2.28 -8.23
N PHE A 44 2.77 -1.86 -9.02
CA PHE A 44 4.11 -1.60 -8.53
C PHE A 44 4.15 -0.43 -7.53
N ASP A 45 3.45 0.65 -7.84
CA ASP A 45 3.33 1.80 -6.94
C ASP A 45 2.74 1.38 -5.59
N ALA A 46 1.73 0.51 -5.59
CA ALA A 46 1.12 0.02 -4.37
C ALA A 46 2.10 -0.80 -3.52
N ILE A 47 2.87 -1.69 -4.13
CA ILE A 47 3.88 -2.49 -3.41
C ILE A 47 4.95 -1.59 -2.80
N VAL A 48 5.51 -0.68 -3.59
CA VAL A 48 6.55 0.25 -3.13
C VAL A 48 5.99 1.19 -2.06
N PHE A 49 4.79 1.69 -2.25
CA PHE A 49 4.13 2.53 -1.26
C PHE A 49 3.90 1.80 0.06
N ALA A 50 3.42 0.56 0.03
CA ALA A 50 3.20 -0.23 1.23
C ALA A 50 4.50 -0.40 2.05
N LEU A 51 5.62 -0.64 1.37
CA LEU A 51 6.91 -0.89 2.01
C LEU A 51 7.63 0.39 2.44
N TYR A 52 7.55 1.45 1.65
CA TYR A 52 8.39 2.65 1.83
C TYR A 52 7.62 3.95 2.05
N GLY A 53 6.32 3.96 1.88
CA GLY A 53 5.50 5.17 2.01
C GLY A 53 5.56 6.13 0.83
N GLU A 54 6.17 5.71 -0.28
CA GLU A 54 6.26 6.48 -1.52
C GLU A 54 5.97 5.60 -2.72
N ALA A 55 5.34 6.17 -3.75
CA ALA A 55 5.13 5.46 -5.01
C ALA A 55 6.44 5.33 -5.80
N SER A 56 6.55 4.29 -6.62
CA SER A 56 7.72 4.06 -7.47
C SER A 56 7.81 5.04 -8.63
N SER A 57 6.69 5.55 -9.13
CA SER A 57 6.67 6.47 -10.25
C SER A 57 7.04 7.89 -9.83
N SER A 58 7.82 8.59 -10.66
CA SER A 58 8.22 9.96 -10.40
C SER A 58 7.05 10.94 -10.32
N LEU A 59 5.94 10.62 -10.97
CA LEU A 59 4.74 11.44 -10.96
C LEU A 59 4.01 11.39 -9.61
N ASN A 60 4.15 10.29 -8.88
CA ASN A 60 3.40 10.03 -7.65
C ASN A 60 4.26 10.18 -6.38
N LYS A 61 5.53 10.57 -6.53
CA LYS A 61 6.44 10.69 -5.38
C LYS A 61 6.16 11.86 -4.45
N LYS A 62 5.48 12.89 -4.93
CA LYS A 62 5.50 14.20 -4.27
C LYS A 62 4.47 14.35 -3.16
N GLU A 63 3.31 13.74 -3.27
CA GLU A 63 2.23 13.96 -2.28
C GLU A 63 1.34 12.72 -2.19
N GLY A 64 1.08 12.27 -0.97
CA GLY A 64 0.20 11.11 -0.74
C GLY A 64 -1.21 11.28 -1.31
N VAL A 65 -1.71 12.50 -1.36
CA VAL A 65 -3.02 12.82 -1.94
C VAL A 65 -3.13 12.41 -3.41
N VAL A 66 -2.02 12.46 -4.15
CA VAL A 66 -1.98 12.08 -5.58
C VAL A 66 -2.21 10.57 -5.78
N LEU A 67 -1.97 9.77 -4.75
CA LEU A 67 -2.17 8.32 -4.80
C LEU A 67 -3.64 7.91 -4.62
N GLN A 68 -4.48 8.82 -4.11
CA GLN A 68 -5.91 8.56 -3.97
C GLN A 68 -6.57 8.43 -5.35
N SER A 69 -7.39 7.39 -5.52
CA SER A 69 -8.08 7.20 -6.79
C SER A 69 -9.07 8.31 -7.08
N GLN A 70 -9.04 8.83 -8.30
CA GLN A 70 -10.02 9.79 -8.81
C GLN A 70 -11.34 9.14 -9.26
N TYR A 71 -11.41 7.80 -9.24
CA TYR A 71 -12.58 7.04 -9.68
C TYR A 71 -13.59 6.75 -8.56
N VAL A 72 -13.32 7.22 -7.34
CA VAL A 72 -14.22 7.06 -6.20
C VAL A 72 -14.43 8.41 -5.49
N ASP A 73 -15.51 8.50 -4.73
CA ASP A 73 -15.78 9.67 -3.90
C ASP A 73 -14.75 9.78 -2.76
N PHE A 74 -14.50 11.01 -2.32
CA PHE A 74 -13.60 11.27 -1.19
C PHE A 74 -14.08 10.69 0.14
N GLY A 75 -15.26 10.06 0.18
CA GLY A 75 -15.72 9.30 1.33
C GLY A 75 -15.10 7.91 1.46
N CYS A 76 -14.48 7.40 0.39
CA CYS A 76 -13.82 6.10 0.40
C CYS A 76 -12.36 6.26 0.82
N GLU A 77 -11.96 5.61 1.91
CA GLU A 77 -10.60 5.67 2.41
C GLU A 77 -9.62 4.93 1.49
N PRO A 78 -8.61 5.61 0.93
CA PRO A 78 -7.56 4.91 0.18
C PRO A 78 -6.69 4.09 1.11
N ALA A 79 -6.36 2.87 0.71
CA ALA A 79 -5.53 1.99 1.50
C ALA A 79 -4.82 0.96 0.62
N VAL A 80 -3.61 0.59 1.03
CA VAL A 80 -2.86 -0.52 0.44
C VAL A 80 -2.47 -1.48 1.56
N GLU A 81 -2.74 -2.77 1.36
CA GLU A 81 -2.34 -3.82 2.28
C GLU A 81 -1.52 -4.85 1.50
N LEU A 82 -0.33 -5.15 2.01
CA LEU A 82 0.58 -6.12 1.40
C LEU A 82 0.93 -7.20 2.42
N ALA A 83 0.60 -8.44 2.10
CA ALA A 83 1.12 -9.61 2.80
C ALA A 83 2.33 -10.11 2.04
N PHE A 84 3.44 -10.31 2.74
CA PHE A 84 4.69 -10.75 2.13
C PHE A 84 5.44 -11.71 3.05
N ALA A 85 6.26 -12.56 2.44
CA ALA A 85 7.11 -13.51 3.15
C ALA A 85 8.57 -13.06 3.11
N GLU A 86 9.26 -13.20 4.23
CA GLU A 86 10.69 -12.99 4.37
C GLU A 86 11.36 -14.27 4.90
N GLY A 87 12.57 -14.52 4.42
CA GLY A 87 13.31 -15.73 4.77
C GLY A 87 13.26 -16.77 3.67
N SER A 88 13.77 -17.97 3.97
CA SER A 88 13.81 -19.09 3.03
C SER A 88 13.45 -20.40 3.71
N GLY A 89 12.78 -21.30 2.99
CA GLY A 89 12.42 -22.62 3.46
C GLY A 89 11.53 -22.59 4.70
N GLU A 90 11.89 -23.36 5.71
CA GLU A 90 11.15 -23.46 6.98
C GLU A 90 11.24 -22.20 7.85
N ASN A 91 12.21 -21.33 7.58
CA ASN A 91 12.41 -20.07 8.29
C ASN A 91 11.67 -18.90 7.63
N CYS A 92 10.72 -19.18 6.76
CA CYS A 92 9.92 -18.16 6.10
C CYS A 92 8.86 -17.61 7.06
N GLU A 93 8.89 -16.29 7.26
CA GLU A 93 7.94 -15.58 8.12
C GLU A 93 7.06 -14.66 7.29
N ILE A 94 5.78 -14.59 7.64
CA ILE A 94 4.78 -13.78 6.93
C ILE A 94 4.45 -12.53 7.73
N TYR A 95 4.56 -11.40 7.05
CA TYR A 95 4.23 -10.07 7.57
C TYR A 95 3.09 -9.48 6.76
N THR A 96 2.29 -8.63 7.39
CA THR A 96 1.26 -7.85 6.69
C THR A 96 1.43 -6.38 7.03
N VAL A 97 1.63 -5.55 6.03
CA VAL A 97 1.68 -4.09 6.17
C VAL A 97 0.44 -3.49 5.54
N ARG A 98 -0.23 -2.60 6.29
CA ARG A 98 -1.34 -1.77 5.79
C ARG A 98 -0.94 -0.32 5.88
N ARG A 99 -1.02 0.38 4.78
CA ARG A 99 -0.67 1.79 4.72
C ARG A 99 -1.79 2.59 4.10
N VAL A 100 -2.14 3.68 4.76
CA VAL A 100 -3.11 4.66 4.27
C VAL A 100 -2.33 5.89 3.84
N PRO A 101 -2.43 6.34 2.57
CA PRO A 101 -1.80 7.57 2.15
C PRO A 101 -2.51 8.79 2.72
N ARG A 102 -1.84 9.93 2.75
CA ARG A 102 -2.49 11.21 3.03
C ARG A 102 -3.58 11.41 1.99
N HIS A 103 -4.78 11.75 2.42
CA HIS A 103 -5.94 11.85 1.53
C HIS A 103 -6.94 12.91 1.98
N LEU A 104 -7.88 13.22 1.10
CA LEU A 104 -8.96 14.15 1.38
C LEU A 104 -10.23 13.38 1.78
N LYS A 105 -10.92 13.90 2.77
CA LYS A 105 -12.19 13.36 3.26
C LYS A 105 -13.21 14.48 3.35
N THR A 106 -14.44 14.20 2.92
CA THR A 106 -15.56 15.15 3.03
C THR A 106 -16.05 15.20 4.47
N ILE A 107 -16.17 16.41 5.01
CA ILE A 107 -16.70 16.64 6.36
C ILE A 107 -18.22 16.43 6.31
N THR A 108 -18.72 15.49 7.13
CA THR A 108 -20.14 15.11 7.14
C THR A 108 -20.95 15.77 8.26
N ARG A 109 -20.28 16.36 9.25
CA ARG A 109 -20.92 16.98 10.43
C ARG A 109 -20.21 18.28 10.80
N GLY A 110 -20.95 19.20 11.44
CA GLY A 110 -20.41 20.44 11.99
C GLY A 110 -20.28 21.56 10.99
N ALA A 111 -19.54 22.62 11.38
CA ALA A 111 -19.42 23.87 10.63
C ALA A 111 -18.76 23.74 9.26
N GLY A 112 -18.01 22.70 9.04
CA GLY A 112 -17.31 22.45 7.76
C GLY A 112 -18.03 21.47 6.83
N LYS A 113 -19.29 21.10 7.12
CA LYS A 113 -20.05 20.13 6.33
C LYS A 113 -20.02 20.46 4.83
N GLY A 114 -19.63 19.46 4.02
CA GLY A 114 -19.48 19.61 2.56
C GLY A 114 -18.11 20.04 2.12
N LYS A 115 -17.23 20.51 3.01
CA LYS A 115 -15.85 20.84 2.73
C LYS A 115 -14.96 19.61 2.84
N GLN A 116 -13.83 19.63 2.20
CA GLN A 116 -12.84 18.57 2.27
C GLN A 116 -11.82 18.86 3.37
N ARG A 117 -11.42 17.80 4.08
CA ARG A 117 -10.39 17.85 5.11
C ARG A 117 -9.27 16.89 4.72
N GLU A 118 -8.02 17.31 4.92
CA GLU A 118 -6.86 16.45 4.73
C GLU A 118 -6.72 15.51 5.94
N ILE A 119 -6.59 14.21 5.65
CA ILE A 119 -6.33 13.17 6.64
C ILE A 119 -4.87 12.75 6.52
N THR A 120 -4.16 12.74 7.65
CA THR A 120 -2.77 12.29 7.71
C THR A 120 -2.70 10.78 7.41
N GLY A 121 -1.68 10.38 6.67
CA GLY A 121 -1.42 8.97 6.39
C GLY A 121 -1.02 8.18 7.63
N SER A 122 -1.18 6.86 7.56
CA SER A 122 -0.82 5.95 8.64
C SER A 122 -0.21 4.66 8.10
N VAL A 123 0.50 3.95 8.97
CA VAL A 123 1.07 2.63 8.65
C VAL A 123 0.86 1.69 9.83
N SER A 124 0.52 0.44 9.52
CA SER A 124 0.35 -0.65 10.50
C SER A 124 1.09 -1.88 9.99
N LEU A 125 1.87 -2.52 10.84
CA LEU A 125 2.59 -3.75 10.53
C LEU A 125 2.16 -4.86 11.48
N ILE A 126 1.65 -5.95 10.92
CA ILE A 126 1.33 -7.16 11.66
C ILE A 126 2.50 -8.13 11.53
N MET A 127 3.03 -8.54 12.67
CA MET A 127 4.16 -9.46 12.78
C MET A 127 3.70 -10.91 12.55
N PRO A 128 4.63 -11.87 12.32
CA PRO A 128 4.27 -13.26 12.08
C PRO A 128 3.44 -13.91 13.19
N ASP A 129 3.56 -13.43 14.43
CA ASP A 129 2.77 -13.90 15.57
C ASP A 129 1.36 -13.31 15.65
N GLY A 130 1.00 -12.43 14.71
CA GLY A 130 -0.29 -11.74 14.66
C GLY A 130 -0.35 -10.44 15.48
N MET A 131 0.73 -10.05 16.16
CA MET A 131 0.78 -8.84 16.95
C MET A 131 1.11 -7.63 16.07
N GLU A 132 0.48 -6.50 16.36
CA GLU A 132 0.79 -5.23 15.70
C GLU A 132 2.05 -4.62 16.27
N TYR A 133 2.98 -4.22 15.39
CA TYR A 133 4.21 -3.56 15.77
C TYR A 133 3.93 -2.08 16.11
N PRO A 134 4.66 -1.47 17.08
CA PRO A 134 4.45 -0.06 17.42
C PRO A 134 4.54 0.87 16.22
N SER A 135 3.50 1.67 15.97
CA SER A 135 3.37 2.47 14.75
C SER A 135 4.49 3.47 14.52
N LYS A 136 5.07 4.03 15.58
CA LYS A 136 6.16 5.00 15.49
C LYS A 136 7.47 4.42 14.94
N GLU A 137 7.64 3.10 15.06
CA GLU A 137 8.88 2.42 14.67
C GLU A 137 8.68 1.52 13.44
N THR A 138 7.47 1.49 12.88
CA THR A 138 7.10 0.58 11.80
C THR A 138 7.94 0.78 10.54
N ASP A 139 8.18 2.01 10.10
CA ASP A 139 8.98 2.26 8.91
C ASP A 139 10.42 1.78 9.05
N ARG A 140 11.01 1.99 10.22
CA ARG A 140 12.36 1.47 10.51
C ARG A 140 12.37 -0.05 10.53
N LYS A 141 11.36 -0.67 11.13
CA LYS A 141 11.24 -2.13 11.20
C LYS A 141 11.06 -2.75 9.81
N LEU A 142 10.26 -2.13 8.95
CA LEU A 142 10.09 -2.58 7.57
C LEU A 142 11.42 -2.54 6.78
N GLN A 143 12.19 -1.48 6.91
CA GLN A 143 13.50 -1.38 6.27
C GLN A 143 14.46 -2.48 6.76
N GLU A 144 14.43 -2.77 8.04
CA GLU A 144 15.22 -3.85 8.64
C GLU A 144 14.81 -5.23 8.10
N ILE A 145 13.50 -5.50 8.02
CA ILE A 145 12.95 -6.78 7.54
C ILE A 145 13.26 -6.98 6.04
N VAL A 146 12.99 -5.98 5.24
CA VAL A 146 13.14 -6.08 3.77
C VAL A 146 14.61 -5.97 3.34
N GLY A 147 15.46 -5.39 4.18
CA GLY A 147 16.89 -5.26 3.90
C GLY A 147 17.24 -4.23 2.83
N LEU A 148 16.29 -3.38 2.44
CA LEU A 148 16.49 -2.35 1.43
C LEU A 148 16.34 -0.97 2.06
N THR A 149 17.31 -0.12 1.83
CA THR A 149 17.20 1.28 2.20
C THR A 149 16.44 2.04 1.12
N LYS A 150 15.70 3.06 1.55
CA LYS A 150 15.00 3.95 0.64
C LYS A 150 15.99 4.57 -0.35
N ILE A 151 15.75 4.39 -1.62
CA ILE A 151 16.53 5.04 -2.68
C ILE A 151 16.07 6.49 -2.77
N ARG A 152 16.98 7.39 -2.52
CA ARG A 152 16.76 8.83 -2.64
C ARG A 152 17.01 9.31 -4.06
#